data_e28b63eef70ee9f89490342e625f6a65
#
_entry.id   e28b63eef70ee9f89490342e625f6a65
#
_cell.length_a   1.000
_cell.length_b   1.000
_cell.length_c   1.000
_cell.angle_alpha   90.00
_cell.angle_beta   90.00
_cell.angle_gamma   90.00
#
_symmetry.space_group_name_H-M   'P 1'
#
loop_
_entity.id
_entity.type
_entity.pdbx_description
1 polymer ?
#
loop_
_entity_poly.entity_id
_entity_poly.type
_entity_poly.pdbx_seq_one_letter_code
_entity_poly.pdbx_strand_id
1 'polypeptide(L)'
;LKISWWKILCILLLTYTVIGGFLMDVPRLFILNETIRNLHFHVSMWFSMMILFIISFIHSIRYLNSGNYRMDILARNYAVTGAVMGMLGYITGAVWANYTWITDQSQSLGSVLKEPKLIGAAIALLIYGAYFVLRGSFTDIDKRAKTSAVYNIFAFLMLFPSIWIIPRLVGSLHPGAPGSDSGNPALNFNDIDSRLRMVFWPAVAGWTLLGVWISTLQIRIELIRDKALMHE
;
A
#
# COMPACT_ATOMS: atom_id res chain seq x y z
N LEU A 1 -3.25 16.08 24.86
CA LEU A 1 -2.89 15.67 23.48
C LEU A 1 -3.10 16.88 22.56
N LYS A 2 -2.00 17.58 22.18
CA LYS A 2 -2.11 18.62 21.14
C LYS A 2 -2.44 17.93 19.81
N ILE A 3 -3.63 18.19 19.29
CA ILE A 3 -4.02 17.70 17.97
C ILE A 3 -3.26 18.54 16.94
N SER A 4 -2.34 17.91 16.21
CA SER A 4 -1.59 18.56 15.15
C SER A 4 -2.51 18.80 13.94
N TRP A 5 -2.35 19.91 13.23
CA TRP A 5 -3.18 20.31 12.08
C TRP A 5 -3.34 19.21 11.02
N TRP A 6 -2.26 18.44 10.73
CA TRP A 6 -2.28 17.37 9.74
C TRP A 6 -3.18 16.18 10.13
N LYS A 7 -3.45 15.97 11.43
CA LYS A 7 -4.40 14.95 11.90
C LYS A 7 -5.84 15.39 11.65
N ILE A 8 -6.12 16.69 11.80
CA ILE A 8 -7.42 17.26 11.44
C ILE A 8 -7.61 17.12 9.93
N LEU A 9 -6.58 17.46 9.15
CA LEU A 9 -6.60 17.27 7.69
C LEU A 9 -6.86 15.81 7.32
N CYS A 10 -6.20 14.85 7.97
CA CYS A 10 -6.44 13.41 7.76
C CYS A 10 -7.91 13.04 7.96
N ILE A 11 -8.51 13.49 9.06
CA ILE A 11 -9.93 13.23 9.37
C ILE A 11 -10.83 13.85 8.30
N LEU A 12 -10.60 15.10 7.93
CA LEU A 12 -11.38 15.80 6.90
C LEU A 12 -11.29 15.09 5.54
N LEU A 13 -10.09 14.71 5.10
CA LEU A 13 -9.89 14.03 3.83
C LEU A 13 -10.54 12.65 3.81
N LEU A 14 -10.44 11.87 4.90
CA LEU A 14 -11.08 10.56 4.97
C LEU A 14 -12.60 10.68 5.06
N THR A 15 -13.13 11.64 5.83
CA THR A 15 -14.57 11.91 5.87
C THR A 15 -15.08 12.31 4.48
N TYR A 16 -14.36 13.20 3.79
CA TYR A 16 -14.68 13.57 2.41
C TYR A 16 -14.62 12.36 1.46
N THR A 17 -13.60 11.51 1.61
CA THR A 17 -13.45 10.28 0.80
C THR A 17 -14.61 9.32 0.98
N VAL A 18 -15.04 9.10 2.23
CA VAL A 18 -16.18 8.22 2.51
C VAL A 18 -17.48 8.81 1.97
N ILE A 19 -17.78 10.06 2.32
CA ILE A 19 -19.01 10.72 1.87
C ILE A 19 -19.02 10.87 0.34
N GLY A 20 -17.97 11.45 -0.24
CA GLY A 20 -17.85 11.66 -1.68
C GLY A 20 -17.76 10.35 -2.47
N GLY A 21 -17.02 9.37 -1.96
CA GLY A 21 -16.86 8.06 -2.58
C GLY A 21 -18.17 7.30 -2.72
N PHE A 22 -19.10 7.43 -1.78
CA PHE A 22 -20.39 6.76 -1.83
C PHE A 22 -21.53 7.60 -2.43
N LEU A 23 -21.50 8.93 -2.28
CA LEU A 23 -22.63 9.79 -2.62
C LEU A 23 -22.45 10.61 -3.91
N MET A 24 -21.21 10.87 -4.35
CA MET A 24 -20.98 11.62 -5.58
C MET A 24 -21.25 10.77 -6.83
N ASP A 25 -21.65 11.42 -7.89
CA ASP A 25 -21.89 10.74 -9.17
C ASP A 25 -20.60 10.13 -9.74
N VAL A 26 -20.73 8.93 -10.28
CA VAL A 26 -19.65 8.22 -10.97
C VAL A 26 -20.01 8.05 -12.46
N PRO A 27 -19.00 7.92 -13.34
CA PRO A 27 -19.26 7.67 -14.76
C PRO A 27 -19.90 6.30 -14.93
N ARG A 28 -20.86 6.21 -15.85
CA ARG A 28 -21.45 4.93 -16.26
C ARG A 28 -20.46 4.20 -17.16
N LEU A 29 -19.81 3.18 -16.61
CA LEU A 29 -18.87 2.32 -17.31
C LEU A 29 -19.51 0.95 -17.53
N PHE A 30 -19.35 0.38 -18.73
CA PHE A 30 -20.06 -0.83 -19.16
C PHE A 30 -19.94 -2.03 -18.20
N ILE A 31 -18.74 -2.28 -17.66
CA ILE A 31 -18.49 -3.40 -16.73
C ILE A 31 -18.50 -2.92 -15.28
N LEU A 32 -17.91 -1.77 -15.02
CA LEU A 32 -17.60 -1.35 -13.65
C LEU A 32 -18.81 -0.70 -12.97
N ASN A 33 -19.61 0.09 -13.68
CA ASN A 33 -20.76 0.82 -13.12
C ASN A 33 -20.45 1.41 -11.73
N GLU A 34 -21.30 1.18 -10.75
CA GLU A 34 -21.12 1.66 -9.36
C GLU A 34 -19.91 1.05 -8.65
N THR A 35 -19.40 -0.11 -9.10
CA THR A 35 -18.22 -0.74 -8.46
C THR A 35 -16.95 0.07 -8.66
N ILE A 36 -16.92 1.02 -9.62
CA ILE A 36 -15.79 1.94 -9.80
C ILE A 36 -15.50 2.78 -8.54
N ARG A 37 -16.45 2.91 -7.62
CA ARG A 37 -16.27 3.55 -6.31
C ARG A 37 -15.15 2.89 -5.49
N ASN A 38 -14.87 1.60 -5.76
CA ASN A 38 -13.76 0.91 -5.10
C ASN A 38 -12.38 1.51 -5.43
N LEU A 39 -12.27 2.30 -6.51
CA LEU A 39 -11.06 3.06 -6.82
C LEU A 39 -10.58 3.90 -5.63
N HIS A 40 -11.50 4.54 -4.90
CA HIS A 40 -11.20 5.43 -3.78
C HIS A 40 -10.68 4.70 -2.54
N PHE A 41 -10.87 3.38 -2.48
CA PHE A 41 -10.42 2.53 -1.37
C PHE A 41 -9.25 1.64 -1.84
N HIS A 42 -9.46 0.83 -2.86
CA HIS A 42 -8.47 -0.13 -3.35
C HIS A 42 -7.20 0.55 -3.88
N VAL A 43 -7.32 1.41 -4.87
CA VAL A 43 -6.15 2.00 -5.54
C VAL A 43 -5.44 3.00 -4.63
N SER A 44 -6.17 3.79 -3.85
CA SER A 44 -5.58 4.71 -2.88
C SER A 44 -4.82 4.00 -1.76
N MET A 45 -5.22 2.78 -1.36
CA MET A 45 -4.44 1.97 -0.41
C MET A 45 -3.11 1.50 -1.01
N TRP A 46 -3.06 1.14 -2.30
CA TRP A 46 -1.81 0.83 -2.99
C TRP A 46 -0.85 2.02 -3.06
N PHE A 47 -1.36 3.22 -3.34
CA PHE A 47 -0.55 4.45 -3.29
C PHE A 47 -0.01 4.70 -1.88
N SER A 48 -0.86 4.56 -0.87
CA SER A 48 -0.46 4.73 0.54
C SER A 48 0.60 3.71 0.95
N MET A 49 0.43 2.44 0.58
CA MET A 49 1.43 1.39 0.77
C MET A 49 2.79 1.79 0.16
N MET A 50 2.79 2.22 -1.11
CA MET A 50 4.01 2.61 -1.81
C MET A 50 4.72 3.77 -1.11
N ILE A 51 3.99 4.81 -0.69
CA ILE A 51 4.54 5.97 0.02
C ILE A 51 5.13 5.54 1.37
N LEU A 52 4.43 4.70 2.13
CA LEU A 52 4.92 4.20 3.43
C LEU A 52 6.17 3.32 3.26
N PHE A 53 6.24 2.50 2.22
CA PHE A 53 7.43 1.72 1.91
C PHE A 53 8.60 2.60 1.43
N ILE A 54 8.35 3.69 0.70
CA ILE A 54 9.38 4.69 0.38
C ILE A 54 9.95 5.30 1.67
N ILE A 55 9.10 5.69 2.62
CA ILE A 55 9.54 6.24 3.90
C ILE A 55 10.36 5.20 4.67
N SER A 56 9.91 3.95 4.71
CA SER A 56 10.63 2.82 5.32
C SER A 56 12.00 2.60 4.68
N PHE A 57 12.06 2.57 3.35
CA PHE A 57 13.29 2.44 2.55
C PHE A 57 14.30 3.55 2.87
N ILE A 58 13.85 4.82 2.90
CA ILE A 58 14.70 5.97 3.22
C ILE A 58 15.29 5.81 4.64
N HIS A 59 14.49 5.38 5.61
CA HIS A 59 14.96 5.17 6.98
C HIS A 59 15.92 3.98 7.08
N SER A 60 15.76 2.94 6.27
CA SER A 60 16.72 1.83 6.20
C SER A 60 18.08 2.30 5.69
N ILE A 61 18.12 3.13 4.65
CA ILE A 61 19.37 3.74 4.15
C ILE A 61 19.99 4.63 5.23
N ARG A 62 19.17 5.47 5.89
CA ARG A 62 19.66 6.34 6.98
C ARG A 62 20.24 5.53 8.13
N TYR A 63 19.63 4.39 8.47
CA TYR A 63 20.18 3.49 9.50
C TYR A 63 21.55 2.95 9.07
N LEU A 64 21.70 2.43 7.87
CA LEU A 64 22.98 1.88 7.40
C LEU A 64 24.09 2.92 7.36
N ASN A 65 23.75 4.19 7.10
CA ASN A 65 24.72 5.28 7.05
C ASN A 65 25.11 5.83 8.44
N SER A 66 24.20 5.79 9.42
CA SER A 66 24.41 6.46 10.71
C SER A 66 24.55 5.51 11.91
N GLY A 67 24.13 4.25 11.77
CA GLY A 67 24.00 3.33 12.89
C GLY A 67 22.94 3.72 13.93
N ASN A 68 22.16 4.77 13.68
CA ASN A 68 21.18 5.29 14.62
C ASN A 68 19.96 4.36 14.72
N TYR A 69 19.83 3.66 15.84
CA TYR A 69 18.75 2.69 16.10
C TYR A 69 17.35 3.28 15.93
N ARG A 70 17.16 4.58 16.20
CA ARG A 70 15.86 5.23 15.95
C ARG A 70 15.45 5.14 14.48
N MET A 71 16.40 5.14 13.53
CA MET A 71 16.08 4.98 12.10
C MET A 71 15.57 3.58 11.79
N ASP A 72 16.10 2.55 12.47
CA ASP A 72 15.60 1.17 12.37
C ASP A 72 14.15 1.04 12.88
N ILE A 73 13.83 1.66 14.02
CA ILE A 73 12.46 1.71 14.55
C ILE A 73 11.51 2.37 13.56
N LEU A 74 11.91 3.50 12.97
CA LEU A 74 11.11 4.19 11.95
C LEU A 74 10.90 3.29 10.72
N ALA A 75 11.96 2.72 10.17
CA ALA A 75 11.90 1.84 9.02
C ALA A 75 10.92 0.70 9.23
N ARG A 76 11.05 -0.01 10.36
CA ARG A 76 10.16 -1.13 10.71
C ARG A 76 8.69 -0.71 10.80
N ASN A 77 8.37 0.35 11.53
CA ASN A 77 6.98 0.73 11.77
C ASN A 77 6.28 1.22 10.50
N TYR A 78 6.99 1.95 9.63
CA TYR A 78 6.47 2.30 8.32
C TYR A 78 6.30 1.08 7.41
N ALA A 79 7.19 0.09 7.47
CA ALA A 79 7.04 -1.17 6.74
C ALA A 79 5.81 -1.96 7.21
N VAL A 80 5.58 -2.07 8.52
CA VAL A 80 4.39 -2.74 9.08
C VAL A 80 3.11 -2.08 8.59
N THR A 81 3.00 -0.77 8.72
CA THR A 81 1.78 -0.06 8.29
C THR A 81 1.60 -0.13 6.77
N GLY A 82 2.70 -0.02 6.01
CA GLY A 82 2.68 -0.21 4.55
C GLY A 82 2.17 -1.60 4.15
N ALA A 83 2.64 -2.65 4.82
CA ALA A 83 2.18 -4.02 4.56
C ALA A 83 0.68 -4.20 4.89
N VAL A 84 0.18 -3.58 5.96
CA VAL A 84 -1.26 -3.58 6.27
C VAL A 84 -2.07 -2.90 5.18
N MET A 85 -1.64 -1.72 4.70
CA MET A 85 -2.32 -1.03 3.59
C MET A 85 -2.28 -1.87 2.31
N GLY A 86 -1.16 -2.54 2.02
CA GLY A 86 -1.03 -3.45 0.89
C GLY A 86 -1.94 -4.67 0.99
N MET A 87 -2.07 -5.26 2.17
CA MET A 87 -2.97 -6.39 2.41
C MET A 87 -4.43 -5.99 2.21
N LEU A 88 -4.85 -4.84 2.74
CA LEU A 88 -6.19 -4.30 2.52
C LEU A 88 -6.43 -4.00 1.03
N GLY A 89 -5.44 -3.41 0.36
CA GLY A 89 -5.46 -3.22 -1.08
C GLY A 89 -5.60 -4.53 -1.85
N TYR A 90 -4.85 -5.57 -1.46
CA TYR A 90 -4.94 -6.89 -2.08
C TYR A 90 -6.33 -7.52 -1.94
N ILE A 91 -6.87 -7.53 -0.72
CA ILE A 91 -8.19 -8.10 -0.44
C ILE A 91 -9.29 -7.37 -1.21
N THR A 92 -9.32 -6.05 -1.14
CA THR A 92 -10.33 -5.23 -1.85
C THR A 92 -10.21 -5.38 -3.36
N GLY A 93 -8.99 -5.54 -3.89
CA GLY A 93 -8.74 -5.78 -5.30
C GLY A 93 -9.17 -7.17 -5.77
N ALA A 94 -8.89 -8.20 -4.98
CA ALA A 94 -9.33 -9.57 -5.29
C ALA A 94 -10.86 -9.69 -5.31
N VAL A 95 -11.54 -9.06 -4.34
CA VAL A 95 -13.01 -9.00 -4.31
C VAL A 95 -13.54 -8.25 -5.53
N TRP A 96 -12.96 -7.10 -5.88
CA TRP A 96 -13.39 -6.31 -7.03
C TRP A 96 -13.15 -7.03 -8.36
N ALA A 97 -11.99 -7.66 -8.52
CA ALA A 97 -11.65 -8.48 -9.68
C ALA A 97 -12.61 -9.66 -9.82
N ASN A 98 -12.92 -10.36 -8.73
CA ASN A 98 -13.87 -11.45 -8.73
C ASN A 98 -15.27 -11.01 -9.19
N TYR A 99 -15.70 -9.81 -8.81
CA TYR A 99 -17.01 -9.28 -9.20
C TYR A 99 -17.04 -8.79 -10.64
N THR A 100 -15.94 -8.22 -11.16
CA THR A 100 -15.92 -7.55 -12.46
C THR A 100 -15.37 -8.41 -13.60
N TRP A 101 -14.49 -9.38 -13.30
CA TRP A 101 -13.81 -10.18 -14.32
C TRP A 101 -14.42 -11.57 -14.51
N ILE A 102 -15.24 -12.05 -13.58
CA ILE A 102 -16.01 -13.28 -13.78
C ILE A 102 -17.27 -12.93 -14.56
N THR A 103 -17.21 -13.16 -15.87
CA THR A 103 -18.31 -12.90 -16.81
C THR A 103 -19.04 -14.18 -17.23
N ASP A 104 -18.46 -15.35 -16.94
CA ASP A 104 -18.99 -16.66 -17.33
C ASP A 104 -19.00 -17.61 -16.12
N GLN A 105 -20.00 -18.48 -16.03
CA GLN A 105 -20.15 -19.49 -14.98
C GLN A 105 -19.01 -20.53 -14.97
N SER A 106 -18.24 -20.65 -16.05
CA SER A 106 -17.02 -21.48 -16.10
C SER A 106 -15.84 -20.88 -15.33
N GLN A 107 -15.88 -19.60 -15.00
CA GLN A 107 -14.85 -18.89 -14.27
C GLN A 107 -15.13 -18.95 -12.77
N SER A 108 -14.08 -18.99 -11.96
CA SER A 108 -14.14 -19.07 -10.51
C SER A 108 -13.16 -18.09 -9.86
N LEU A 109 -13.29 -17.88 -8.56
CA LEU A 109 -12.30 -17.13 -7.78
C LEU A 109 -10.87 -17.64 -8.01
N GLY A 110 -10.71 -18.98 -8.22
CA GLY A 110 -9.42 -19.57 -8.52
C GLY A 110 -8.81 -19.09 -9.84
N SER A 111 -9.61 -18.75 -10.85
CA SER A 111 -9.12 -18.15 -12.10
C SER A 111 -8.67 -16.70 -11.90
N VAL A 112 -9.40 -15.93 -11.10
CA VAL A 112 -9.04 -14.55 -10.76
C VAL A 112 -7.73 -14.49 -9.97
N LEU A 113 -7.52 -15.39 -9.02
CA LEU A 113 -6.28 -15.44 -8.23
C LEU A 113 -5.04 -15.82 -9.06
N LYS A 114 -5.23 -16.41 -10.25
CA LYS A 114 -4.14 -16.70 -11.21
C LYS A 114 -3.78 -15.49 -12.10
N GLU A 115 -4.48 -14.41 -11.98
CA GLU A 115 -4.24 -13.18 -12.72
C GLU A 115 -2.83 -12.63 -12.42
N PRO A 116 -2.01 -12.31 -13.44
CA PRO A 116 -0.62 -11.88 -13.24
C PRO A 116 -0.47 -10.70 -12.30
N LYS A 117 -1.43 -9.78 -12.30
CA LYS A 117 -1.41 -8.61 -11.41
C LYS A 117 -1.64 -9.00 -9.95
N LEU A 118 -2.56 -9.94 -9.69
CA LEU A 118 -2.80 -10.43 -8.34
C LEU A 118 -1.62 -11.28 -7.84
N ILE A 119 -1.06 -12.13 -8.70
CA ILE A 119 0.14 -12.92 -8.37
C ILE A 119 1.31 -11.99 -8.03
N GLY A 120 1.58 -10.99 -8.86
CA GLY A 120 2.65 -10.02 -8.61
C GLY A 120 2.46 -9.27 -7.29
N ALA A 121 1.23 -8.86 -6.99
CA ALA A 121 0.88 -8.21 -5.73
C ALA A 121 1.06 -9.15 -4.52
N ALA A 122 0.66 -10.43 -4.65
CA ALA A 122 0.88 -11.43 -3.62
C ALA A 122 2.37 -11.68 -3.37
N ILE A 123 3.19 -11.80 -4.43
CA ILE A 123 4.66 -11.95 -4.33
C ILE A 123 5.26 -10.75 -3.59
N ALA A 124 4.87 -9.52 -3.92
CA ALA A 124 5.34 -8.33 -3.23
C ALA A 124 5.03 -8.36 -1.73
N LEU A 125 3.82 -8.75 -1.34
CA LEU A 125 3.42 -8.89 0.06
C LEU A 125 4.17 -10.04 0.75
N LEU A 126 4.42 -11.16 0.08
CA LEU A 126 5.20 -12.28 0.62
C LEU A 126 6.66 -11.88 0.85
N ILE A 127 7.27 -11.08 -0.02
CA ILE A 127 8.63 -10.55 0.18
C ILE A 127 8.68 -9.69 1.46
N TYR A 128 7.68 -8.84 1.72
CA TYR A 128 7.59 -8.10 2.98
C TYR A 128 7.24 -9.00 4.16
N GLY A 129 6.44 -10.04 3.97
CA GLY A 129 6.21 -11.09 4.97
C GLY A 129 7.54 -11.76 5.39
N ALA A 130 8.38 -12.14 4.43
CA ALA A 130 9.70 -12.68 4.68
C ALA A 130 10.63 -11.68 5.41
N TYR A 131 10.52 -10.39 5.11
CA TYR A 131 11.21 -9.34 5.89
C TYR A 131 10.86 -9.39 7.37
N PHE A 132 9.56 -9.52 7.72
CA PHE A 132 9.15 -9.57 9.12
C PHE A 132 9.59 -10.86 9.82
N VAL A 133 9.54 -12.00 9.14
CA VAL A 133 10.02 -13.28 9.65
C VAL A 133 11.53 -13.22 9.87
N LEU A 134 12.30 -12.75 8.90
CA LEU A 134 13.75 -12.57 9.01
C LEU A 134 14.10 -11.66 10.20
N ARG A 135 13.40 -10.53 10.32
CA ARG A 135 13.63 -9.61 11.43
C ARG A 135 13.36 -10.25 12.79
N GLY A 136 12.32 -11.07 12.88
CA GLY A 136 11.95 -11.79 14.11
C GLY A 136 12.91 -12.92 14.49
N SER A 137 13.78 -13.38 13.59
CA SER A 137 14.70 -14.51 13.84
C SER A 137 15.99 -14.11 14.60
N PHE A 138 16.29 -12.81 14.73
CA PHE A 138 17.50 -12.33 15.39
C PHE A 138 17.22 -11.88 16.82
N THR A 139 18.01 -12.38 17.77
CA THR A 139 18.05 -11.94 19.17
C THR A 139 18.97 -10.73 19.36
N ASP A 140 20.08 -10.70 18.63
CA ASP A 140 21.04 -9.58 18.63
C ASP A 140 20.42 -8.36 17.91
N ILE A 141 20.38 -7.22 18.62
CA ILE A 141 19.72 -6.00 18.17
C ILE A 141 20.44 -5.39 16.96
N ASP A 142 21.76 -5.34 16.97
CA ASP A 142 22.54 -4.71 15.91
C ASP A 142 22.50 -5.54 14.63
N LYS A 143 22.67 -6.86 14.76
CA LYS A 143 22.57 -7.80 13.65
C LYS A 143 21.15 -7.77 13.04
N ARG A 144 20.13 -7.75 13.89
CA ARG A 144 18.73 -7.62 13.47
C ARG A 144 18.50 -6.34 12.66
N ALA A 145 18.91 -5.19 13.19
CA ALA A 145 18.70 -3.90 12.57
C ALA A 145 19.44 -3.80 11.22
N LYS A 146 20.72 -4.20 11.18
CA LYS A 146 21.54 -4.16 9.95
C LYS A 146 21.00 -5.08 8.86
N THR A 147 20.72 -6.34 9.20
CA THR A 147 20.20 -7.32 8.22
C THR A 147 18.80 -6.92 7.73
N SER A 148 17.94 -6.44 8.64
CA SER A 148 16.61 -5.96 8.28
C SER A 148 16.66 -4.74 7.37
N ALA A 149 17.57 -3.80 7.59
CA ALA A 149 17.70 -2.63 6.73
C ALA A 149 18.12 -3.01 5.31
N VAL A 150 19.09 -3.92 5.15
CA VAL A 150 19.51 -4.43 3.84
C VAL A 150 18.35 -5.15 3.14
N TYR A 151 17.65 -6.03 3.85
CA TYR A 151 16.52 -6.77 3.28
C TYR A 151 15.35 -5.83 2.90
N ASN A 152 15.04 -4.81 3.71
CA ASN A 152 13.99 -3.84 3.40
C ASN A 152 14.28 -3.03 2.13
N ILE A 153 15.55 -2.69 1.89
CA ILE A 153 15.99 -2.06 0.64
C ILE A 153 15.73 -3.00 -0.54
N PHE A 154 16.14 -4.26 -0.42
CA PHE A 154 15.86 -5.29 -1.43
C PHE A 154 14.35 -5.46 -1.66
N ALA A 155 13.56 -5.60 -0.59
CA ALA A 155 12.11 -5.78 -0.66
C ALA A 155 11.43 -4.62 -1.40
N PHE A 156 11.86 -3.38 -1.13
CA PHE A 156 11.32 -2.21 -1.83
C PHE A 156 11.64 -2.24 -3.33
N LEU A 157 12.87 -2.59 -3.71
CA LEU A 157 13.25 -2.69 -5.13
C LEU A 157 12.46 -3.78 -5.85
N MET A 158 12.13 -4.89 -5.16
CA MET A 158 11.35 -5.99 -5.73
C MET A 158 9.86 -5.65 -5.95
N LEU A 159 9.34 -4.56 -5.38
CA LEU A 159 7.98 -4.08 -5.68
C LEU A 159 7.81 -3.74 -7.17
N PHE A 160 8.83 -3.12 -7.80
CA PHE A 160 8.75 -2.69 -9.20
C PHE A 160 8.59 -3.87 -10.16
N PRO A 161 9.45 -4.91 -10.16
CA PRO A 161 9.22 -6.06 -11.01
C PRO A 161 7.90 -6.77 -10.68
N SER A 162 7.55 -6.92 -9.41
CA SER A 162 6.38 -7.69 -9.00
C SER A 162 5.05 -7.02 -9.41
N ILE A 163 4.91 -5.72 -9.15
CA ILE A 163 3.63 -5.01 -9.32
C ILE A 163 3.53 -4.27 -10.66
N TRP A 164 4.68 -3.78 -11.17
CA TRP A 164 4.69 -2.87 -12.33
C TRP A 164 5.21 -3.51 -13.60
N ILE A 165 6.29 -4.30 -13.55
CA ILE A 165 6.96 -4.82 -14.74
C ILE A 165 6.32 -6.12 -15.21
N ILE A 166 6.34 -7.17 -14.38
CA ILE A 166 5.88 -8.51 -14.79
C ILE A 166 4.42 -8.50 -15.27
N PRO A 167 3.45 -7.87 -14.57
CA PRO A 167 2.08 -7.85 -15.03
C PRO A 167 1.85 -7.06 -16.34
N ARG A 168 2.85 -6.27 -16.78
CA ARG A 168 2.81 -5.57 -18.07
C ARG A 168 3.48 -6.35 -19.21
N LEU A 169 4.30 -7.34 -18.90
CA LEU A 169 4.94 -8.20 -19.90
C LEU A 169 4.06 -9.39 -20.25
N VAL A 170 3.11 -9.74 -19.41
CA VAL A 170 2.17 -10.86 -19.59
C VAL A 170 0.75 -10.32 -19.78
N GLY A 171 -0.05 -10.99 -20.60
CA GLY A 171 -1.46 -10.63 -20.77
C GLY A 171 -2.19 -10.64 -19.43
N SER A 172 -2.93 -9.59 -19.13
CA SER A 172 -3.66 -9.39 -17.87
C SER A 172 -4.98 -8.66 -18.16
N LEU A 173 -6.01 -8.98 -17.40
CA LEU A 173 -7.30 -8.27 -17.45
C LEU A 173 -7.23 -6.89 -16.78
N HIS A 174 -6.16 -6.64 -16.03
CA HIS A 174 -5.97 -5.37 -15.35
C HIS A 174 -5.63 -4.25 -16.35
N PRO A 175 -6.22 -3.05 -16.22
CA PRO A 175 -5.90 -1.90 -17.07
C PRO A 175 -4.38 -1.63 -17.14
N GLY A 176 -3.87 -1.33 -18.35
CA GLY A 176 -2.45 -1.13 -18.61
C GLY A 176 -1.66 -2.40 -18.97
N ALA A 177 -2.33 -3.53 -19.21
CA ALA A 177 -1.73 -4.73 -19.77
C ALA A 177 -1.40 -4.58 -21.27
N PRO A 178 -0.52 -5.42 -21.85
CA PRO A 178 -0.26 -5.45 -23.27
C PRO A 178 -1.55 -5.66 -24.08
N GLY A 179 -1.77 -4.83 -25.10
CA GLY A 179 -2.98 -4.87 -25.95
C GLY A 179 -4.21 -4.17 -25.37
N SER A 180 -4.11 -3.56 -24.19
CA SER A 180 -5.16 -2.63 -23.72
C SER A 180 -4.87 -1.23 -24.25
N ASP A 181 -5.87 -0.56 -24.82
CA ASP A 181 -5.79 0.84 -25.26
C ASP A 181 -5.69 1.81 -24.09
N SER A 182 -6.00 1.36 -22.89
CA SER A 182 -5.87 2.13 -21.66
C SER A 182 -4.46 1.99 -21.08
N GLY A 183 -3.72 3.08 -20.97
CA GLY A 183 -2.47 3.17 -20.25
C GLY A 183 -2.61 2.77 -18.78
N ASN A 184 -1.79 3.31 -17.89
CA ASN A 184 -1.98 3.12 -16.46
C ASN A 184 -2.96 4.18 -15.92
N PRO A 185 -4.26 3.83 -15.71
CA PRO A 185 -5.30 4.82 -15.41
C PRO A 185 -4.99 5.65 -14.17
N ALA A 186 -4.25 5.09 -13.21
CA ALA A 186 -3.88 5.79 -11.99
C ALA A 186 -2.80 6.87 -12.19
N LEU A 187 -2.03 6.81 -13.28
CA LEU A 187 -0.92 7.74 -13.56
C LEU A 187 -1.20 8.66 -14.76
N ASN A 188 -2.14 8.28 -15.61
CA ASN A 188 -2.54 9.10 -16.75
C ASN A 188 -3.75 9.96 -16.36
N PHE A 189 -3.57 11.29 -16.38
CA PHE A 189 -4.64 12.23 -16.02
C PHE A 189 -5.86 12.15 -16.95
N ASN A 190 -5.70 11.65 -18.16
CA ASN A 190 -6.78 11.54 -19.13
C ASN A 190 -7.63 10.27 -18.96
N ASP A 191 -7.13 9.26 -18.26
CA ASP A 191 -7.80 7.96 -18.11
C ASP A 191 -8.77 7.90 -16.93
N ILE A 192 -8.72 8.87 -16.02
CA ILE A 192 -9.65 8.95 -14.88
C ILE A 192 -10.60 10.12 -15.10
N ASP A 193 -11.90 9.81 -15.15
CA ASP A 193 -12.98 10.82 -15.23
C ASP A 193 -12.81 11.87 -14.11
N SER A 194 -13.14 13.14 -14.41
CA SER A 194 -12.95 14.26 -13.48
C SER A 194 -13.71 14.06 -12.15
N ARG A 195 -14.89 13.44 -12.19
CA ARG A 195 -15.70 13.13 -10.99
C ARG A 195 -14.97 12.15 -10.07
N LEU A 196 -14.34 11.12 -10.63
CA LEU A 196 -13.53 10.17 -9.87
C LEU A 196 -12.28 10.83 -9.29
N ARG A 197 -11.59 11.68 -10.06
CA ARG A 197 -10.37 12.38 -9.62
C ARG A 197 -10.60 13.28 -8.41
N MET A 198 -11.76 13.95 -8.35
CA MET A 198 -12.09 14.83 -7.21
C MET A 198 -12.09 14.09 -5.87
N VAL A 199 -12.43 12.81 -5.84
CA VAL A 199 -12.43 11.99 -4.62
C VAL A 199 -11.15 11.18 -4.49
N PHE A 200 -10.59 10.70 -5.59
CA PHE A 200 -9.44 9.79 -5.59
C PHE A 200 -8.17 10.42 -5.00
N TRP A 201 -7.79 11.63 -5.41
CA TRP A 201 -6.57 12.26 -4.87
C TRP A 201 -6.69 12.64 -3.40
N PRO A 202 -7.80 13.21 -2.92
CA PRO A 202 -8.07 13.33 -1.49
C PRO A 202 -8.02 12.00 -0.75
N ALA A 203 -8.51 10.91 -1.35
CA ALA A 203 -8.43 9.57 -0.76
C ALA A 203 -6.99 9.11 -0.60
N VAL A 204 -6.15 9.24 -1.64
CA VAL A 204 -4.71 8.91 -1.57
C VAL A 204 -4.03 9.69 -0.44
N ALA A 205 -4.27 11.00 -0.35
CA ALA A 205 -3.71 11.83 0.71
C ALA A 205 -4.24 11.42 2.09
N GLY A 206 -5.55 11.19 2.23
CA GLY A 206 -6.18 10.80 3.49
C GLY A 206 -5.68 9.46 4.02
N TRP A 207 -5.66 8.42 3.19
CA TRP A 207 -5.14 7.10 3.56
C TRP A 207 -3.65 7.12 3.88
N THR A 208 -2.86 7.91 3.15
CA THR A 208 -1.44 8.09 3.45
C THR A 208 -1.23 8.76 4.79
N LEU A 209 -1.95 9.85 5.08
CA LEU A 209 -1.87 10.52 6.37
C LEU A 209 -2.32 9.62 7.52
N LEU A 210 -3.34 8.77 7.33
CA LEU A 210 -3.73 7.76 8.30
C LEU A 210 -2.60 6.77 8.56
N GLY A 211 -1.98 6.25 7.52
CA GLY A 211 -0.84 5.35 7.64
C GLY A 211 0.33 5.98 8.39
N VAL A 212 0.66 7.24 8.08
CA VAL A 212 1.67 8.02 8.82
C VAL A 212 1.26 8.21 10.27
N TRP A 213 -0.02 8.50 10.55
CA TRP A 213 -0.50 8.67 11.91
C TRP A 213 -0.38 7.38 12.72
N ILE A 214 -0.83 6.25 12.18
CA ILE A 214 -0.68 4.93 12.82
C ILE A 214 0.80 4.64 13.08
N SER A 215 1.67 4.79 12.08
CA SER A 215 3.11 4.57 12.23
C SER A 215 3.72 5.45 13.31
N THR A 216 3.35 6.73 13.39
CA THR A 216 3.86 7.63 14.44
C THR A 216 3.41 7.25 15.85
N LEU A 217 2.22 6.66 16.00
CA LEU A 217 1.77 6.13 17.29
C LEU A 217 2.56 4.88 17.68
N GLN A 218 2.76 3.94 16.76
CA GLN A 218 3.56 2.74 16.98
C GLN A 218 5.00 3.08 17.37
N ILE A 219 5.64 4.01 16.64
CA ILE A 219 6.99 4.49 16.93
C ILE A 219 7.09 5.09 18.34
N ARG A 220 6.10 5.90 18.75
CA ARG A 220 6.08 6.48 20.10
C ARG A 220 5.96 5.42 21.18
N ILE A 221 5.08 4.44 20.99
CA ILE A 221 4.91 3.32 21.93
C ILE A 221 6.22 2.53 22.06
N GLU A 222 6.88 2.21 20.94
CA GLU A 222 8.15 1.46 20.93
C GLU A 222 9.25 2.25 21.65
N LEU A 223 9.42 3.55 21.36
CA LEU A 223 10.41 4.41 22.02
C LEU A 223 10.16 4.59 23.53
N ILE A 224 8.90 4.61 23.98
CA ILE A 224 8.56 4.68 25.42
C ILE A 224 8.92 3.35 26.09
N ARG A 225 8.58 2.23 25.46
CA ARG A 225 8.91 0.89 25.95
C ARG A 225 10.41 0.68 26.09
N ASP A 226 11.18 1.08 25.07
CA ASP A 226 12.65 0.96 25.12
C ASP A 226 13.25 1.79 26.26
N LYS A 227 12.72 3.00 26.51
CA LYS A 227 13.15 3.82 27.64
C LYS A 227 12.82 3.20 28.99
N ALA A 228 11.64 2.61 29.14
CA ALA A 228 11.25 1.94 30.39
C ALA A 228 12.21 0.79 30.72
N LEU A 229 12.56 -0.04 29.73
CA LEU A 229 13.49 -1.16 29.91
C LEU A 229 14.93 -0.75 30.22
N MET A 230 15.34 0.48 29.89
CA MET A 230 16.66 0.99 30.24
C MET A 230 16.74 1.56 31.67
N HIS A 231 15.63 1.70 32.38
CA HIS A 231 15.56 2.21 33.75
C HIS A 231 15.25 1.12 34.78
N GLU A 232 15.05 -0.15 34.36
CA GLU A 232 15.03 -1.34 35.19
C GLU A 232 16.39 -1.99 35.25
#